data_93d4cc6c57414047bd0584ab9b2ce528
#
_entry.id   93d4cc6c57414047bd0584ab9b2ce528
#
_cell.length_a   1.000
_cell.length_b   1.000
_cell.length_c   1.000
_cell.angle_alpha   90.00
_cell.angle_beta   90.00
_cell.angle_gamma   90.00
#
_symmetry.space_group_name_H-M   'P 1'
#
loop_
_entity.id
_entity.type
_entity.pdbx_description
1 polymer ?
#
loop_
_entity_poly.entity_id
_entity_poly.type
_entity_poly.pdbx_seq_one_letter_code
_entity_poly.pdbx_strand_id
1 'polypeptide(L)'
;MTAPVLLSVTDLSVRFGGLTALDAVSFEIRRGEILGLIGPNGAGKTTCFNAITGVYRPTAGSVVFDGTTLGRRKRHEITQLGIARTFQNIRLWGEMTALENVVVGTDARHRTSVPGALIRSPRHRREEHEAVERAVALLEFVGMADRGEEKAKNLPYGDQRRLEIARALATGPKLLCLDEPAAGFNPSEKAALVDLIRVIRDRGYTVLLIEHDMRLVMDVTDRIVVLEFGRKIADGLPAEIREDPAVIAAYLGVPDD
;
A
#
# COMPACT_ATOMS: atom_id res chain seq x y z
N MET A 1 -10.07 23.85 4.39
CA MET A 1 -10.67 23.13 3.24
C MET A 1 -10.26 21.66 3.39
N THR A 2 -11.20 20.73 3.42
CA THR A 2 -10.90 19.30 3.47
C THR A 2 -10.23 18.83 2.17
N ALA A 3 -9.16 18.03 2.27
CA ALA A 3 -8.49 17.51 1.08
C ALA A 3 -9.46 16.67 0.19
N PRO A 4 -9.31 16.71 -1.13
CA PRO A 4 -10.20 16.01 -2.05
C PRO A 4 -10.08 14.48 -1.88
N VAL A 5 -11.19 13.76 -2.11
CA VAL A 5 -11.22 12.29 -2.09
C VAL A 5 -10.38 11.73 -3.23
N LEU A 6 -9.48 10.81 -2.92
CA LEU A 6 -8.65 10.08 -3.88
C LEU A 6 -9.23 8.71 -4.20
N LEU A 7 -9.68 7.98 -3.16
CA LEU A 7 -10.34 6.67 -3.31
C LEU A 7 -11.68 6.70 -2.58
N SER A 8 -12.72 6.19 -3.23
CA SER A 8 -14.03 5.94 -2.63
C SER A 8 -14.40 4.48 -2.78
N VAL A 9 -14.74 3.85 -1.67
CA VAL A 9 -15.26 2.48 -1.58
C VAL A 9 -16.71 2.60 -1.14
N THR A 10 -17.65 2.08 -1.96
CA THR A 10 -19.10 2.19 -1.73
C THR A 10 -19.72 0.81 -1.76
N ASP A 11 -20.34 0.41 -0.64
CA ASP A 11 -21.09 -0.84 -0.42
C ASP A 11 -20.34 -2.08 -0.92
N LEU A 12 -19.00 -2.08 -0.74
CA LEU A 12 -18.13 -3.12 -1.24
C LEU A 12 -18.44 -4.45 -0.59
N SER A 13 -18.86 -5.42 -1.39
CA SER A 13 -19.10 -6.79 -0.95
C SER A 13 -18.27 -7.78 -1.75
N VAL A 14 -17.71 -8.78 -1.06
CA VAL A 14 -16.95 -9.88 -1.66
C VAL A 14 -17.39 -11.20 -1.04
N ARG A 15 -17.77 -12.15 -1.90
CA ARG A 15 -18.20 -13.50 -1.50
C ARG A 15 -17.34 -14.56 -2.16
N PHE A 16 -17.02 -15.60 -1.40
CA PHE A 16 -16.31 -16.79 -1.86
C PHE A 16 -17.20 -18.03 -1.59
N GLY A 17 -17.89 -18.50 -2.61
CA GLY A 17 -18.91 -19.55 -2.42
C GLY A 17 -19.99 -19.09 -1.44
N GLY A 18 -20.16 -19.81 -0.34
CA GLY A 18 -21.11 -19.47 0.74
C GLY A 18 -20.61 -18.47 1.76
N LEU A 19 -19.30 -18.12 1.75
CA LEU A 19 -18.70 -17.22 2.73
C LEU A 19 -18.75 -15.75 2.22
N THR A 20 -19.35 -14.86 3.01
CA THR A 20 -19.28 -13.41 2.79
C THR A 20 -18.06 -12.86 3.55
N ALA A 21 -17.04 -12.47 2.81
CA ALA A 21 -15.77 -11.94 3.37
C ALA A 21 -15.82 -10.42 3.56
N LEU A 22 -16.61 -9.70 2.75
CA LEU A 22 -16.95 -8.29 2.95
C LEU A 22 -18.46 -8.11 2.69
N ASP A 23 -19.10 -7.29 3.51
CA ASP A 23 -20.53 -7.02 3.48
C ASP A 23 -20.78 -5.51 3.55
N ALA A 24 -21.06 -4.90 2.39
CA ALA A 24 -21.42 -3.49 2.22
C ALA A 24 -20.43 -2.50 2.89
N VAL A 25 -19.13 -2.73 2.78
CA VAL A 25 -18.10 -1.85 3.36
C VAL A 25 -18.02 -0.55 2.56
N SER A 26 -18.11 0.59 3.25
CA SER A 26 -18.02 1.92 2.64
C SER A 26 -17.08 2.83 3.43
N PHE A 27 -16.08 3.43 2.75
CA PHE A 27 -15.18 4.44 3.28
C PHE A 27 -14.49 5.21 2.15
N GLU A 28 -13.82 6.31 2.50
CA GLU A 28 -13.07 7.13 1.57
C GLU A 28 -11.61 7.27 2.02
N ILE A 29 -10.71 7.54 1.09
CA ILE A 29 -9.33 7.96 1.37
C ILE A 29 -9.12 9.32 0.72
N ARG A 30 -8.66 10.29 1.50
CA ARG A 30 -8.37 11.64 1.01
C ARG A 30 -6.93 11.77 0.55
N ARG A 31 -6.66 12.72 -0.34
CA ARG A 31 -5.29 12.96 -0.81
C ARG A 31 -4.40 13.41 0.33
N GLY A 32 -3.21 12.82 0.42
CA GLY A 32 -2.20 13.16 1.41
C GLY A 32 -2.49 12.68 2.83
N GLU A 33 -3.49 11.78 3.03
CA GLU A 33 -3.70 11.16 4.33
C GLU A 33 -3.03 9.78 4.43
N ILE A 34 -2.71 9.38 5.65
CA ILE A 34 -2.39 8.01 6.02
C ILE A 34 -3.65 7.41 6.64
N LEU A 35 -4.36 6.55 5.89
CA LEU A 35 -5.51 5.81 6.40
C LEU A 35 -5.07 4.44 6.92
N GLY A 36 -5.35 4.14 8.18
CA GLY A 36 -5.23 2.81 8.77
C GLY A 36 -6.47 1.96 8.49
N LEU A 37 -6.30 0.73 8.01
CA LEU A 37 -7.36 -0.28 7.90
C LEU A 37 -7.03 -1.42 8.86
N ILE A 38 -7.75 -1.48 9.98
CA ILE A 38 -7.48 -2.40 11.07
C ILE A 38 -8.67 -3.33 11.35
N GLY A 39 -8.48 -4.25 12.28
CA GLY A 39 -9.50 -5.18 12.75
C GLY A 39 -8.88 -6.52 13.16
N PRO A 40 -9.62 -7.41 13.84
CA PRO A 40 -9.17 -8.74 14.23
C PRO A 40 -8.76 -9.61 13.03
N ASN A 41 -8.17 -10.78 13.32
CA ASN A 41 -7.91 -11.78 12.30
C ASN A 41 -9.24 -12.26 11.68
N GLY A 42 -9.28 -12.34 10.35
CA GLY A 42 -10.52 -12.70 9.65
C GLY A 42 -11.52 -11.55 9.44
N ALA A 43 -11.23 -10.33 9.91
CA ALA A 43 -12.12 -9.17 9.76
C ALA A 43 -12.37 -8.71 8.30
N GLY A 44 -11.62 -9.24 7.31
CA GLY A 44 -11.79 -8.88 5.90
C GLY A 44 -10.78 -7.87 5.37
N LYS A 45 -9.81 -7.40 6.17
CA LYS A 45 -8.79 -6.40 5.78
C LYS A 45 -8.08 -6.74 4.47
N THR A 46 -7.46 -7.92 4.40
CA THR A 46 -6.74 -8.40 3.20
C THR A 46 -7.69 -8.55 2.01
N THR A 47 -8.95 -8.94 2.23
CA THR A 47 -9.95 -9.04 1.17
C THR A 47 -10.30 -7.66 0.61
N CYS A 48 -10.49 -6.66 1.48
CA CYS A 48 -10.74 -5.28 1.09
C CYS A 48 -9.56 -4.72 0.27
N PHE A 49 -8.35 -4.91 0.76
CA PHE A 49 -7.11 -4.51 0.08
C PHE A 49 -6.95 -5.19 -1.29
N ASN A 50 -7.26 -6.48 -1.37
CA ASN A 50 -7.24 -7.24 -2.62
C ASN A 50 -8.30 -6.76 -3.61
N ALA A 51 -9.47 -6.31 -3.14
CA ALA A 51 -10.50 -5.74 -4.00
C ALA A 51 -10.08 -4.36 -4.55
N ILE A 52 -9.50 -3.50 -3.70
CA ILE A 52 -8.98 -2.17 -4.11
C ILE A 52 -7.84 -2.32 -5.14
N THR A 53 -6.95 -3.29 -4.93
CA THR A 53 -5.77 -3.50 -5.79
C THR A 53 -6.04 -4.43 -6.99
N GLY A 54 -7.29 -4.83 -7.22
CA GLY A 54 -7.72 -5.59 -8.39
C GLY A 54 -7.32 -7.07 -8.39
N VAL A 55 -6.98 -7.62 -7.23
CA VAL A 55 -6.73 -9.07 -7.05
C VAL A 55 -8.06 -9.81 -6.99
N TYR A 56 -9.05 -9.26 -6.27
CA TYR A 56 -10.41 -9.79 -6.24
C TYR A 56 -11.38 -8.84 -6.93
N ARG A 57 -12.39 -9.42 -7.57
CA ARG A 57 -13.49 -8.63 -8.12
C ARG A 57 -14.59 -8.51 -7.06
N PRO A 58 -15.12 -7.30 -6.81
CA PRO A 58 -16.28 -7.12 -5.99
C PRO A 58 -17.46 -7.95 -6.51
N THR A 59 -18.22 -8.55 -5.59
CA THR A 59 -19.50 -9.20 -5.90
C THR A 59 -20.61 -8.16 -6.02
N ALA A 60 -20.53 -7.09 -5.20
CA ALA A 60 -21.41 -5.92 -5.25
C ALA A 60 -20.65 -4.67 -4.78
N GLY A 61 -21.25 -3.51 -5.00
CA GLY A 61 -20.64 -2.23 -4.68
C GLY A 61 -19.62 -1.77 -5.72
N SER A 62 -18.87 -0.72 -5.39
CA SER A 62 -17.90 -0.12 -6.32
C SER A 62 -16.67 0.46 -5.60
N VAL A 63 -15.55 0.51 -6.33
CA VAL A 63 -14.33 1.22 -5.94
C VAL A 63 -14.02 2.23 -7.03
N VAL A 64 -13.95 3.50 -6.65
CA VAL A 64 -13.61 4.62 -7.54
C VAL A 64 -12.29 5.23 -7.07
N PHE A 65 -11.32 5.31 -7.95
CA PHE A 65 -10.00 5.89 -7.71
C PHE A 65 -9.75 7.06 -8.66
N ASP A 66 -9.51 8.23 -8.11
CA ASP A 66 -9.26 9.47 -8.86
C ASP A 66 -10.30 9.69 -9.99
N GLY A 67 -11.59 9.54 -9.66
CA GLY A 67 -12.71 9.65 -10.60
C GLY A 67 -12.91 8.45 -11.53
N THR A 68 -12.04 7.41 -11.45
CA THR A 68 -12.10 6.24 -12.33
C THR A 68 -12.58 5.00 -11.59
N THR A 69 -13.65 4.34 -12.06
CA THR A 69 -14.12 3.06 -11.49
C THR A 69 -13.11 1.95 -11.78
N LEU A 70 -12.69 1.21 -10.74
CA LEU A 70 -11.69 0.15 -10.85
C LEU A 70 -12.30 -1.19 -11.31
N GLY A 71 -13.43 -1.56 -10.81
CA GLY A 71 -14.33 -2.68 -11.12
C GLY A 71 -13.75 -3.89 -11.85
N ARG A 72 -13.60 -3.80 -13.17
CA ARG A 72 -13.12 -4.88 -14.05
C ARG A 72 -11.70 -4.67 -14.59
N ARG A 73 -10.98 -3.66 -14.09
CA ARG A 73 -9.63 -3.35 -14.59
C ARG A 73 -8.62 -4.42 -14.20
N LYS A 74 -7.63 -4.61 -15.07
CA LYS A 74 -6.50 -5.52 -14.81
C LYS A 74 -5.53 -4.84 -13.82
N ARG A 75 -4.77 -5.63 -13.08
CA ARG A 75 -3.81 -5.11 -12.07
C ARG A 75 -2.82 -4.09 -12.61
N HIS A 76 -2.25 -4.34 -13.81
CA HIS A 76 -1.33 -3.38 -14.43
C HIS A 76 -1.99 -2.04 -14.78
N GLU A 77 -3.27 -2.04 -15.19
CA GLU A 77 -4.03 -0.82 -15.44
C GLU A 77 -4.26 -0.04 -14.15
N ILE A 78 -4.51 -0.74 -13.03
CA ILE A 78 -4.67 -0.13 -11.71
C ILE A 78 -3.34 0.50 -11.25
N THR A 79 -2.21 -0.17 -11.48
CA THR A 79 -0.88 0.40 -11.22
C THR A 79 -0.62 1.65 -12.08
N GLN A 80 -0.99 1.62 -13.37
CA GLN A 80 -0.86 2.78 -14.26
C GLN A 80 -1.76 3.95 -13.85
N LEU A 81 -2.91 3.72 -13.22
CA LEU A 81 -3.75 4.77 -12.64
C LEU A 81 -3.09 5.42 -11.42
N GLY A 82 -2.14 4.76 -10.78
CA GLY A 82 -1.38 5.27 -9.65
C GLY A 82 -1.67 4.60 -8.31
N ILE A 83 -2.06 3.32 -8.28
CA ILE A 83 -2.12 2.52 -7.06
C ILE A 83 -0.93 1.56 -7.05
N ALA A 84 -0.02 1.69 -6.08
CA ALA A 84 1.04 0.74 -5.82
C ALA A 84 0.78 -0.04 -4.53
N ARG A 85 1.35 -1.24 -4.45
CA ARG A 85 1.17 -2.14 -3.31
C ARG A 85 2.48 -2.81 -2.94
N THR A 86 2.77 -2.92 -1.64
CA THR A 86 3.69 -3.89 -1.07
C THR A 86 2.95 -5.19 -0.73
N PHE A 87 3.67 -6.26 -0.45
CA PHE A 87 3.08 -7.55 -0.10
C PHE A 87 3.51 -7.96 1.30
N GLN A 88 2.66 -8.68 2.03
CA GLN A 88 2.96 -9.23 3.34
C GLN A 88 4.27 -10.06 3.31
N ASN A 89 4.39 -10.95 2.34
CA ASN A 89 5.65 -11.64 2.05
C ASN A 89 6.45 -10.82 1.04
N ILE A 90 7.67 -10.46 1.36
CA ILE A 90 8.58 -9.70 0.49
C ILE A 90 8.72 -10.39 -0.87
N ARG A 91 8.49 -9.64 -1.95
CA ARG A 91 8.55 -10.14 -3.34
C ARG A 91 9.62 -9.39 -4.13
N LEU A 92 10.87 -9.49 -3.68
CA LEU A 92 12.01 -8.95 -4.42
C LEU A 92 12.58 -9.98 -5.40
N TRP A 93 13.19 -9.50 -6.47
CA TRP A 93 14.04 -10.34 -7.33
C TRP A 93 15.38 -10.52 -6.64
N GLY A 94 15.55 -11.64 -5.93
CA GLY A 94 16.69 -11.87 -5.05
C GLY A 94 18.06 -11.85 -5.73
N GLU A 95 18.14 -12.24 -7.01
CA GLU A 95 19.39 -12.23 -7.78
C GLU A 95 19.71 -10.86 -8.39
N MET A 96 18.75 -9.95 -8.45
CA MET A 96 18.97 -8.56 -8.85
C MET A 96 19.51 -7.73 -7.71
N THR A 97 20.25 -6.67 -8.04
CA THR A 97 20.71 -5.67 -7.08
C THR A 97 19.52 -4.86 -6.52
N ALA A 98 19.76 -4.09 -5.46
CA ALA A 98 18.76 -3.17 -4.94
C ALA A 98 18.36 -2.14 -6.01
N LEU A 99 19.35 -1.58 -6.71
CA LEU A 99 19.10 -0.61 -7.79
C LEU A 99 18.26 -1.22 -8.91
N GLU A 100 18.60 -2.41 -9.40
CA GLU A 100 17.84 -3.10 -10.45
C GLU A 100 16.40 -3.37 -10.04
N ASN A 101 16.16 -3.78 -8.78
CA ASN A 101 14.82 -3.97 -8.24
C ASN A 101 13.97 -2.69 -8.32
N VAL A 102 14.56 -1.53 -8.01
CA VAL A 102 13.83 -0.24 -8.07
C VAL A 102 13.65 0.20 -9.51
N VAL A 103 14.65 0.02 -10.39
CA VAL A 103 14.55 0.34 -11.83
C VAL A 103 13.38 -0.40 -12.46
N VAL A 104 13.18 -1.70 -12.18
CA VAL A 104 12.01 -2.46 -12.68
C VAL A 104 10.69 -1.82 -12.24
N GLY A 105 10.63 -1.20 -11.06
CA GLY A 105 9.44 -0.45 -10.62
C GLY A 105 9.10 0.74 -11.52
N THR A 106 10.07 1.33 -12.22
CA THR A 106 9.85 2.47 -13.11
C THR A 106 9.17 2.08 -14.43
N ASP A 107 9.18 0.80 -14.82
CA ASP A 107 8.60 0.32 -16.10
C ASP A 107 7.11 0.67 -16.25
N ALA A 108 6.38 0.78 -15.14
CA ALA A 108 4.98 1.22 -15.16
C ALA A 108 4.79 2.62 -15.79
N ARG A 109 5.85 3.41 -15.90
CA ARG A 109 5.87 4.78 -16.44
C ARG A 109 6.45 4.86 -17.84
N HIS A 110 7.12 3.83 -18.33
CA HIS A 110 7.70 3.80 -19.67
C HIS A 110 6.59 3.85 -20.73
N ARG A 111 6.83 4.65 -21.77
CA ARG A 111 5.92 4.84 -22.91
C ARG A 111 6.56 4.40 -24.22
N THR A 112 7.83 3.99 -24.19
CA THR A 112 8.52 3.49 -25.39
C THR A 112 7.89 2.18 -25.82
N SER A 113 7.54 2.08 -27.11
CA SER A 113 7.03 0.85 -27.71
C SER A 113 8.11 -0.21 -27.82
N VAL A 114 7.73 -1.50 -27.90
CA VAL A 114 8.68 -2.62 -28.07
C VAL A 114 9.62 -2.42 -29.26
N PRO A 115 9.18 -2.00 -30.47
CA PRO A 115 10.11 -1.69 -31.58
C PRO A 115 11.09 -0.56 -31.23
N GLY A 116 10.62 0.49 -30.54
CA GLY A 116 11.47 1.61 -30.13
C GLY A 116 12.55 1.21 -29.12
N ALA A 117 12.25 0.25 -28.24
CA ALA A 117 13.21 -0.34 -27.31
C ALA A 117 14.26 -1.19 -28.05
N LEU A 118 13.83 -2.04 -28.98
CA LEU A 118 14.73 -2.90 -29.77
C LEU A 118 15.78 -2.11 -30.56
N ILE A 119 15.40 -0.97 -31.17
CA ILE A 119 16.33 -0.11 -31.91
C ILE A 119 17.06 0.90 -31.01
N ARG A 120 16.89 0.82 -29.67
CA ARG A 120 17.48 1.76 -28.71
C ARG A 120 17.28 3.23 -29.10
N SER A 121 16.01 3.59 -29.41
CA SER A 121 15.66 4.94 -29.82
C SER A 121 16.15 6.00 -28.82
N PRO A 122 16.37 7.27 -29.25
CA PRO A 122 16.79 8.34 -28.34
C PRO A 122 15.85 8.51 -27.14
N ARG A 123 14.54 8.28 -27.37
CA ARG A 123 13.53 8.27 -26.30
C ARG A 123 13.77 7.14 -25.30
N HIS A 124 14.02 5.92 -25.74
CA HIS A 124 14.29 4.78 -24.89
C HIS A 124 15.52 5.03 -24.00
N ARG A 125 16.63 5.50 -24.58
CA ARG A 125 17.85 5.83 -23.81
C ARG A 125 17.61 6.88 -22.74
N ARG A 126 16.79 7.90 -23.02
CA ARG A 126 16.43 8.93 -22.04
C ARG A 126 15.56 8.35 -20.95
N GLU A 127 14.54 7.53 -21.27
CA GLU A 127 13.69 6.87 -20.30
C GLU A 127 14.50 5.92 -19.38
N GLU A 128 15.48 5.19 -19.92
CA GLU A 128 16.41 4.36 -19.13
C GLU A 128 17.26 5.20 -18.17
N HIS A 129 17.82 6.30 -18.64
CA HIS A 129 18.64 7.18 -17.79
C HIS A 129 17.80 7.80 -16.66
N GLU A 130 16.63 8.35 -16.98
CA GLU A 130 15.68 8.89 -15.99
C GLU A 130 15.21 7.82 -15.00
N ALA A 131 15.08 6.56 -15.42
CA ALA A 131 14.72 5.43 -14.56
C ALA A 131 15.81 5.15 -13.52
N VAL A 132 17.09 5.13 -13.94
CA VAL A 132 18.23 4.90 -13.05
C VAL A 132 18.37 6.07 -12.06
N GLU A 133 18.33 7.32 -12.53
CA GLU A 133 18.43 8.50 -11.66
C GLU A 133 17.32 8.49 -10.59
N ARG A 134 16.09 8.16 -11.00
CA ARG A 134 14.96 8.03 -10.08
C ARG A 134 15.17 6.89 -9.07
N ALA A 135 15.67 5.75 -9.52
CA ALA A 135 15.93 4.62 -8.66
C ALA A 135 16.99 4.94 -7.60
N VAL A 136 18.07 5.63 -7.98
CA VAL A 136 19.10 6.12 -7.04
C VAL A 136 18.48 7.05 -6.01
N ALA A 137 17.71 8.06 -6.45
CA ALA A 137 17.06 9.01 -5.55
C ALA A 137 16.05 8.33 -4.60
N LEU A 138 15.37 7.26 -5.04
CA LEU A 138 14.48 6.49 -4.19
C LEU A 138 15.23 5.60 -3.18
N LEU A 139 16.37 5.03 -3.55
CA LEU A 139 17.23 4.32 -2.60
C LEU A 139 17.78 5.27 -1.53
N GLU A 140 18.23 6.45 -1.92
CA GLU A 140 18.59 7.52 -0.96
C GLU A 140 17.43 7.86 -0.03
N PHE A 141 16.23 8.03 -0.60
CA PHE A 141 15.03 8.41 0.13
C PHE A 141 14.63 7.39 1.21
N VAL A 142 14.78 6.10 0.94
CA VAL A 142 14.49 5.05 1.93
C VAL A 142 15.70 4.71 2.82
N GLY A 143 16.82 5.46 2.72
CA GLY A 143 18.02 5.28 3.53
C GLY A 143 18.87 4.08 3.13
N MET A 144 18.97 3.80 1.82
CA MET A 144 19.71 2.67 1.25
C MET A 144 20.71 3.12 0.14
N ALA A 145 21.20 4.35 0.19
CA ALA A 145 22.07 4.92 -0.84
C ALA A 145 23.36 4.10 -1.09
N ASP A 146 23.93 3.55 -0.03
CA ASP A 146 25.18 2.77 -0.04
C ASP A 146 25.00 1.28 -0.41
N ARG A 147 23.76 0.83 -0.59
CA ARG A 147 23.41 -0.58 -0.83
C ARG A 147 22.88 -0.87 -2.24
N GLY A 148 22.99 0.11 -3.15
CA GLY A 148 22.44 0.01 -4.50
C GLY A 148 22.93 -1.20 -5.29
N GLU A 149 24.21 -1.57 -5.13
CA GLU A 149 24.86 -2.67 -5.84
C GLU A 149 24.73 -4.03 -5.13
N GLU A 150 24.20 -4.07 -3.90
CA GLU A 150 23.99 -5.32 -3.18
C GLU A 150 22.82 -6.11 -3.77
N LYS A 151 22.99 -7.45 -3.89
CA LYS A 151 21.87 -8.32 -4.29
C LYS A 151 20.79 -8.32 -3.21
N ALA A 152 19.53 -8.20 -3.64
CA ALA A 152 18.39 -8.09 -2.74
C ALA A 152 18.30 -9.25 -1.74
N LYS A 153 18.67 -10.48 -2.12
CA LYS A 153 18.68 -11.64 -1.21
C LYS A 153 19.70 -11.54 -0.07
N ASN A 154 20.73 -10.73 -0.21
CA ASN A 154 21.80 -10.57 0.78
C ASN A 154 21.52 -9.45 1.78
N LEU A 155 20.51 -8.61 1.50
CA LEU A 155 20.12 -7.52 2.38
C LEU A 155 19.49 -8.04 3.67
N PRO A 156 19.70 -7.39 4.82
CA PRO A 156 18.93 -7.61 6.04
C PRO A 156 17.44 -7.46 5.78
N TYR A 157 16.60 -8.14 6.56
CA TYR A 157 15.14 -8.15 6.37
C TYR A 157 14.52 -6.74 6.35
N GLY A 158 14.97 -5.85 7.26
CA GLY A 158 14.52 -4.46 7.31
C GLY A 158 14.83 -3.68 6.04
N ASP A 159 16.02 -3.90 5.45
CA ASP A 159 16.41 -3.25 4.20
C ASP A 159 15.66 -3.85 2.99
N GLN A 160 15.38 -5.15 3.00
CA GLN A 160 14.52 -5.76 1.98
C GLN A 160 13.11 -5.12 1.99
N ARG A 161 12.56 -4.82 3.16
CA ARG A 161 11.27 -4.15 3.30
C ARG A 161 11.33 -2.70 2.80
N ARG A 162 12.40 -1.95 3.11
CA ARG A 162 12.64 -0.60 2.58
C ARG A 162 12.78 -0.61 1.05
N LEU A 163 13.48 -1.61 0.52
CA LEU A 163 13.64 -1.81 -0.92
C LEU A 163 12.28 -2.08 -1.62
N GLU A 164 11.43 -2.87 -1.00
CA GLU A 164 10.07 -3.13 -1.52
C GLU A 164 9.24 -1.83 -1.58
N ILE A 165 9.34 -0.98 -0.56
CA ILE A 165 8.71 0.35 -0.55
C ILE A 165 9.29 1.24 -1.65
N ALA A 166 10.62 1.30 -1.80
CA ALA A 166 11.28 2.07 -2.85
C ALA A 166 10.81 1.64 -4.25
N ARG A 167 10.74 0.33 -4.50
CA ARG A 167 10.23 -0.23 -5.76
C ARG A 167 8.76 0.13 -6.01
N ALA A 168 7.92 0.10 -4.97
CA ALA A 168 6.53 0.52 -5.08
C ALA A 168 6.42 2.03 -5.42
N LEU A 169 7.23 2.88 -4.77
CA LEU A 169 7.31 4.32 -5.05
C LEU A 169 7.83 4.63 -6.46
N ALA A 170 8.68 3.77 -7.02
CA ALA A 170 9.22 3.93 -8.38
C ALA A 170 8.13 3.93 -9.45
N THR A 171 7.01 3.26 -9.22
CA THR A 171 5.84 3.31 -10.12
C THR A 171 5.21 4.70 -10.20
N GLY A 172 5.53 5.62 -9.27
CA GLY A 172 4.95 6.96 -9.14
C GLY A 172 3.50 6.95 -8.69
N PRO A 173 3.18 6.26 -7.59
CA PRO A 173 1.79 6.11 -7.16
C PRO A 173 1.21 7.41 -6.63
N LYS A 174 -0.13 7.53 -6.72
CA LYS A 174 -0.92 8.51 -5.96
C LYS A 174 -1.37 7.91 -4.62
N LEU A 175 -1.58 6.56 -4.59
CA LEU A 175 -1.93 5.78 -3.42
C LEU A 175 -0.91 4.65 -3.24
N LEU A 176 -0.19 4.65 -2.13
CA LEU A 176 0.69 3.58 -1.71
C LEU A 176 -0.04 2.71 -0.69
N CYS A 177 -0.23 1.45 -1.03
CA CYS A 177 -0.87 0.46 -0.19
C CYS A 177 0.21 -0.40 0.51
N LEU A 178 0.30 -0.33 1.83
CA LEU A 178 1.26 -1.07 2.67
C LEU A 178 0.54 -2.19 3.42
N ASP A 179 0.97 -3.43 3.20
CA ASP A 179 0.37 -4.64 3.77
C ASP A 179 1.29 -5.22 4.85
N GLU A 180 0.99 -4.96 6.12
CA GLU A 180 1.76 -5.35 7.31
C GLU A 180 3.27 -5.06 7.17
N PRO A 181 3.67 -3.79 6.89
CA PRO A 181 5.06 -3.47 6.60
C PRO A 181 5.98 -3.65 7.81
N ALA A 182 5.47 -3.66 9.05
CA ALA A 182 6.25 -3.81 10.27
C ALA A 182 6.39 -5.26 10.76
N ALA A 183 5.84 -6.23 10.01
CA ALA A 183 5.93 -7.64 10.41
C ALA A 183 7.40 -8.09 10.56
N GLY A 184 7.74 -8.65 11.72
CA GLY A 184 9.10 -9.11 12.02
C GLY A 184 10.09 -8.03 12.46
N PHE A 185 9.69 -6.76 12.53
CA PHE A 185 10.56 -5.66 12.94
C PHE A 185 10.71 -5.59 14.46
N ASN A 186 11.93 -5.26 14.91
CA ASN A 186 12.19 -4.86 16.28
C ASN A 186 11.67 -3.43 16.56
N PRO A 187 11.62 -2.97 17.84
CA PRO A 187 11.09 -1.64 18.18
C PRO A 187 11.78 -0.47 17.45
N SER A 188 13.10 -0.51 17.27
CA SER A 188 13.84 0.56 16.58
C SER A 188 13.54 0.58 15.07
N GLU A 189 13.42 -0.58 14.44
CA GLU A 189 13.02 -0.69 13.04
C GLU A 189 11.58 -0.21 12.82
N LYS A 190 10.66 -0.50 13.75
CA LYS A 190 9.28 0.01 13.71
C LYS A 190 9.26 1.54 13.79
N ALA A 191 10.04 2.15 14.69
CA ALA A 191 10.15 3.61 14.77
C ALA A 191 10.67 4.22 13.47
N ALA A 192 11.73 3.65 12.89
CA ALA A 192 12.27 4.11 11.61
C ALA A 192 11.28 3.94 10.45
N LEU A 193 10.45 2.89 10.47
CA LEU A 193 9.38 2.70 9.49
C LEU A 193 8.28 3.76 9.63
N VAL A 194 7.87 4.07 10.87
CA VAL A 194 6.89 5.14 11.15
C VAL A 194 7.38 6.47 10.57
N ASP A 195 8.64 6.82 10.83
CA ASP A 195 9.23 8.05 10.30
C ASP A 195 9.28 8.03 8.77
N LEU A 196 9.64 6.91 8.15
CA LEU A 196 9.62 6.76 6.69
C LEU A 196 8.20 6.95 6.11
N ILE A 197 7.17 6.38 6.72
CA ILE A 197 5.78 6.51 6.25
C ILE A 197 5.33 7.97 6.37
N ARG A 198 5.67 8.68 7.46
CA ARG A 198 5.39 10.11 7.61
C ARG A 198 6.06 10.94 6.51
N VAL A 199 7.35 10.70 6.25
CA VAL A 199 8.08 11.40 5.19
C VAL A 199 7.51 11.10 3.79
N ILE A 200 7.01 9.87 3.55
CA ILE A 200 6.29 9.52 2.32
C ILE A 200 5.03 10.40 2.18
N ARG A 201 4.19 10.48 3.23
CA ARG A 201 3.00 11.35 3.23
C ARG A 201 3.38 12.82 3.00
N ASP A 202 4.38 13.33 3.68
CA ASP A 202 4.81 14.74 3.62
C ASP A 202 5.34 15.12 2.23
N ARG A 203 5.76 14.13 1.43
CA ARG A 203 6.04 14.30 -0.01
C ARG A 203 4.79 14.27 -0.91
N GLY A 204 3.60 14.22 -0.32
CA GLY A 204 2.32 14.30 -1.04
C GLY A 204 1.75 12.95 -1.46
N TYR A 205 2.33 11.82 -1.04
CA TYR A 205 1.74 10.51 -1.27
C TYR A 205 0.57 10.28 -0.30
N THR A 206 -0.45 9.58 -0.79
CA THR A 206 -1.52 9.04 0.06
C THR A 206 -1.17 7.62 0.44
N VAL A 207 -1.41 7.21 1.68
CA VAL A 207 -1.04 5.87 2.18
C VAL A 207 -2.28 5.16 2.71
N LEU A 208 -2.49 3.90 2.29
CA LEU A 208 -3.39 2.95 2.93
C LEU A 208 -2.53 1.91 3.65
N LEU A 209 -2.65 1.86 4.97
CA LEU A 209 -1.85 0.99 5.83
C LEU A 209 -2.73 -0.10 6.44
N ILE A 210 -2.39 -1.38 6.20
CA ILE A 210 -2.91 -2.49 6.99
C ILE A 210 -1.84 -2.88 8.00
N GLU A 211 -2.21 -2.88 9.26
CA GLU A 211 -1.36 -3.31 10.37
C GLU A 211 -2.19 -3.90 11.51
N HIS A 212 -1.55 -4.74 12.30
CA HIS A 212 -2.12 -5.30 13.53
C HIS A 212 -1.43 -4.75 14.80
N ASP A 213 -0.29 -4.06 14.65
CA ASP A 213 0.36 -3.35 15.75
C ASP A 213 -0.36 -2.02 16.02
N MET A 214 -1.25 -2.05 17.03
CA MET A 214 -2.08 -0.89 17.37
C MET A 214 -1.25 0.33 17.77
N ARG A 215 -0.08 0.13 18.39
CA ARG A 215 0.80 1.27 18.77
C ARG A 215 1.31 1.99 17.54
N LEU A 216 1.80 1.23 16.56
CA LEU A 216 2.27 1.77 15.30
C LEU A 216 1.14 2.49 14.54
N VAL A 217 -0.05 1.85 14.45
CA VAL A 217 -1.21 2.44 13.78
C VAL A 217 -1.61 3.76 14.42
N MET A 218 -1.79 3.78 15.74
CA MET A 218 -2.20 4.98 16.47
C MET A 218 -1.18 6.12 16.35
N ASP A 219 0.11 5.79 16.19
CA ASP A 219 1.18 6.78 16.06
C ASP A 219 1.28 7.38 14.65
N VAL A 220 1.02 6.59 13.59
CA VAL A 220 1.34 7.00 12.23
C VAL A 220 0.13 7.45 11.40
N THR A 221 -1.10 7.02 11.73
CA THR A 221 -2.27 7.27 10.91
C THR A 221 -2.97 8.58 11.24
N ASP A 222 -3.50 9.24 10.20
CA ASP A 222 -4.34 10.43 10.36
C ASP A 222 -5.80 10.04 10.68
N ARG A 223 -6.26 8.88 10.18
CA ARG A 223 -7.60 8.33 10.36
C ARG A 223 -7.55 6.81 10.27
N ILE A 224 -8.50 6.15 10.94
CA ILE A 224 -8.57 4.69 11.04
C ILE A 224 -9.96 4.23 10.67
N VAL A 225 -10.04 3.20 9.81
CA VAL A 225 -11.24 2.41 9.53
C VAL A 225 -11.07 1.05 10.18
N VAL A 226 -12.06 0.63 10.96
CA VAL A 226 -12.05 -0.66 11.66
C VAL A 226 -13.04 -1.60 11.01
N LEU A 227 -12.57 -2.79 10.67
CA LEU A 227 -13.40 -3.88 10.15
C LEU A 227 -13.55 -4.99 11.20
N GLU A 228 -14.74 -5.58 11.25
CA GLU A 228 -15.04 -6.78 12.00
C GLU A 228 -16.03 -7.64 11.21
N PHE A 229 -15.76 -8.94 11.09
CA PHE A 229 -16.58 -9.90 10.32
C PHE A 229 -17.05 -9.38 8.94
N GLY A 230 -16.14 -8.70 8.23
CA GLY A 230 -16.41 -8.16 6.89
C GLY A 230 -17.21 -6.87 6.87
N ARG A 231 -17.51 -6.23 7.99
CA ARG A 231 -18.25 -4.97 8.11
C ARG A 231 -17.39 -3.86 8.72
N LYS A 232 -17.68 -2.62 8.35
CA LYS A 232 -17.07 -1.47 9.00
C LYS A 232 -17.82 -1.21 10.32
N ILE A 233 -17.10 -1.24 11.44
CA ILE A 233 -17.64 -0.97 12.77
C ILE A 233 -17.30 0.43 13.28
N ALA A 234 -16.16 1.01 12.82
CA ALA A 234 -15.77 2.37 13.21
C ALA A 234 -14.98 3.06 12.08
N ASP A 235 -14.97 4.40 12.10
CA ASP A 235 -14.25 5.26 11.16
C ASP A 235 -14.02 6.62 11.83
N GLY A 236 -12.79 6.93 12.25
CA GLY A 236 -12.51 8.14 13.04
C GLY A 236 -11.02 8.39 13.23
N LEU A 237 -10.72 9.42 14.03
CA LEU A 237 -9.35 9.74 14.44
C LEU A 237 -8.79 8.67 15.38
N PRO A 238 -7.45 8.50 15.45
CA PRO A 238 -6.83 7.52 16.34
C PRO A 238 -7.30 7.60 17.79
N ALA A 239 -7.48 8.80 18.32
CA ALA A 239 -7.96 9.01 19.69
C ALA A 239 -9.41 8.52 19.88
N GLU A 240 -10.29 8.76 18.91
CA GLU A 240 -11.69 8.31 18.91
C GLU A 240 -11.78 6.79 18.85
N ILE A 241 -11.02 6.18 17.94
CA ILE A 241 -10.97 4.71 17.73
C ILE A 241 -10.45 3.99 18.99
N ARG A 242 -9.50 4.59 19.69
CA ARG A 242 -8.94 4.02 20.94
C ARG A 242 -9.97 3.88 22.05
N GLU A 243 -10.95 4.77 22.08
CA GLU A 243 -11.97 4.84 23.13
C GLU A 243 -13.33 4.26 22.68
N ASP A 244 -13.44 3.83 21.41
CA ASP A 244 -14.69 3.30 20.86
C ASP A 244 -15.01 1.93 21.49
N PRO A 245 -16.18 1.78 22.16
CA PRO A 245 -16.56 0.54 22.81
C PRO A 245 -16.70 -0.64 21.85
N ALA A 246 -17.16 -0.42 20.60
CA ALA A 246 -17.30 -1.47 19.62
C ALA A 246 -15.90 -1.98 19.17
N VAL A 247 -14.94 -1.07 19.03
CA VAL A 247 -13.54 -1.44 18.70
C VAL A 247 -12.90 -2.21 19.86
N ILE A 248 -13.08 -1.74 21.11
CA ILE A 248 -12.56 -2.42 22.29
C ILE A 248 -13.13 -3.83 22.38
N ALA A 249 -14.45 -4.00 22.22
CA ALA A 249 -15.11 -5.31 22.25
C ALA A 249 -14.59 -6.25 21.14
N ALA A 250 -14.38 -5.72 19.92
CA ALA A 250 -13.88 -6.51 18.78
C ALA A 250 -12.47 -7.08 19.01
N TYR A 251 -11.62 -6.37 19.77
CA TYR A 251 -10.24 -6.82 20.08
C TYR A 251 -10.10 -7.63 21.36
N LEU A 252 -10.93 -7.38 22.35
CA LEU A 252 -10.88 -8.11 23.64
C LEU A 252 -11.75 -9.38 23.64
N GLY A 253 -12.66 -9.51 22.67
CA GLY A 253 -13.75 -10.46 22.67
C GLY A 253 -14.85 -10.02 23.65
N VAL A 254 -16.10 -10.31 23.36
CA VAL A 254 -17.17 -10.22 24.37
C VAL A 254 -16.92 -11.38 25.32
N PRO A 255 -16.83 -11.18 26.66
CA PRO A 255 -16.86 -12.30 27.58
C PRO A 255 -18.12 -13.12 27.25
N ASP A 256 -17.96 -14.43 27.03
CA ASP A 256 -19.09 -15.35 26.93
C ASP A 256 -19.87 -15.29 28.27
N ASP A 257 -21.11 -14.74 28.23
CA ASP A 257 -22.07 -14.82 29.32
C ASP A 257 -22.63 -16.24 29.48
#